data_fabc761204567b5301b3f4543bbeff5b
#
_entry.id   fabc761204567b5301b3f4543bbeff5b
#
_cell.length_a   1.000
_cell.length_b   1.000
_cell.length_c   1.000
_cell.angle_alpha   90.00
_cell.angle_beta   90.00
_cell.angle_gamma   90.00
#
_symmetry.space_group_name_H-M   'P 1'
#
loop_
_entity.id
_entity.type
_entity.pdbx_description
1 polymer ?
#
loop_
_entity_poly.entity_id
_entity_poly.type
_entity_poly.pdbx_seq_one_letter_code
_entity_poly.pdbx_strand_id
1 'polypeptide(L)'
;MTLTGNELLVGFSKFVDDYFASTTTSAGNSTFTSLVDTKLEVHGDNSLVGQYIRITEGTYINQVGRITANVQATGTVTVAPPFGGQIASGIDYELHKYEPRTKFISLDAARIPAVDYAFRSVYDETITTDGKSREYTIPPTIRRGPAQVYIEWPNVGAMAGWNFIPSPMADDTMASWTFTNATATSYTRAYNDDIIPKYGYAATRVAVAGGVAGTATLAVADMDNDITAADARGRRMTAALWVYCLIASRVTVTILDDTGVVATSNIHQGKGWELLHVTGNISATNATTLSVRLNVSSSAPAVTLYVNAGWFYYGDYGVLSSNYYSTEPLKIRRDASNQTFTTVDIMPARQQLRLVGKEILTALGTDPTTQTTNSMELDETSAELVYAEAAEILFQGERITTENLSQVLERIKVARDRMKKMKHLWNYEMEGQRIVGPYSR
;
A
#
# COMPACT_ATOMS: atom_id res chain seq x y z
N MET A 1 -5.94 8.23 -0.72
CA MET A 1 -6.81 8.41 0.45
C MET A 1 -7.14 7.03 0.97
N THR A 2 -7.38 6.85 2.25
CA THR A 2 -7.72 5.55 2.84
C THR A 2 -8.88 5.76 3.78
N LEU A 3 -9.86 4.84 3.76
CA LEU A 3 -10.98 4.83 4.70
C LEU A 3 -10.76 3.72 5.73
N THR A 4 -10.95 4.03 6.99
CA THR A 4 -10.92 3.05 8.07
C THR A 4 -12.13 2.11 8.00
N GLY A 5 -12.02 0.92 8.57
CA GLY A 5 -13.14 0.00 8.63
C GLY A 5 -14.36 0.58 9.34
N ASN A 6 -14.16 1.46 10.33
CA ASN A 6 -15.26 2.15 10.98
C ASN A 6 -15.99 3.11 10.03
N GLU A 7 -15.24 3.92 9.27
CA GLU A 7 -15.83 4.83 8.27
C GLU A 7 -16.56 4.05 7.18
N LEU A 8 -15.99 2.92 6.72
CA LEU A 8 -16.61 2.03 5.75
C LEU A 8 -17.89 1.38 6.29
N LEU A 9 -17.89 0.92 7.54
CA LEU A 9 -19.08 0.35 8.17
C LEU A 9 -20.22 1.38 8.27
N VAL A 10 -19.91 2.59 8.72
CA VAL A 10 -20.88 3.70 8.82
C VAL A 10 -21.41 4.09 7.44
N GLY A 11 -20.52 4.28 6.47
CA GLY A 11 -20.88 4.62 5.09
C GLY A 11 -21.76 3.53 4.46
N PHE A 12 -21.35 2.26 4.60
CA PHE A 12 -22.13 1.13 4.09
C PHE A 12 -23.48 0.99 4.78
N SER A 13 -23.54 1.19 6.11
CA SER A 13 -24.82 1.13 6.85
C SER A 13 -25.78 2.22 6.39
N LYS A 14 -25.29 3.45 6.12
CA LYS A 14 -26.09 4.52 5.51
C LYS A 14 -26.55 4.16 4.09
N PHE A 15 -25.67 3.55 3.30
CA PHE A 15 -25.98 3.15 1.93
C PHE A 15 -27.13 2.13 1.85
N VAL A 16 -27.21 1.18 2.81
CA VAL A 16 -28.26 0.16 2.87
C VAL A 16 -29.45 0.55 3.75
N ASP A 17 -29.54 1.82 4.17
CA ASP A 17 -30.59 2.35 5.04
C ASP A 17 -30.71 1.56 6.36
N ASP A 18 -29.58 1.32 6.98
CA ASP A 18 -29.42 0.54 8.20
C ASP A 18 -28.46 1.22 9.18
N TYR A 19 -28.71 2.49 9.46
CA TYR A 19 -27.86 3.27 10.34
C TYR A 19 -28.69 4.18 11.26
N PHE A 20 -28.57 3.93 12.56
CA PHE A 20 -29.01 4.86 13.59
C PHE A 20 -27.91 4.97 14.63
N ALA A 21 -27.54 6.16 15.02
CA ALA A 21 -26.55 6.42 16.05
C ALA A 21 -27.12 7.34 17.13
N SER A 22 -26.80 7.04 18.37
CA SER A 22 -27.21 7.84 19.53
C SER A 22 -26.23 7.64 20.69
N THR A 23 -26.57 8.32 21.81
CA THR A 23 -25.80 8.31 23.04
C THR A 23 -26.73 7.87 24.19
N THR A 24 -26.25 6.99 25.05
CA THR A 24 -26.99 6.48 26.19
C THR A 24 -27.36 7.58 27.15
N THR A 25 -28.63 7.60 27.61
CA THR A 25 -29.12 8.65 28.54
C THR A 25 -28.99 8.22 30.00
N SER A 26 -28.94 6.94 30.27
CA SER A 26 -28.80 6.36 31.62
C SER A 26 -27.90 5.13 31.60
N ALA A 27 -27.35 4.76 32.75
CA ALA A 27 -26.55 3.55 32.87
C ALA A 27 -27.44 2.28 32.70
N GLY A 28 -26.89 1.28 32.04
CA GLY A 28 -27.49 -0.05 31.91
C GLY A 28 -27.54 -0.79 33.25
N ASN A 29 -28.06 -2.01 33.24
CA ASN A 29 -28.16 -2.83 34.41
C ASN A 29 -26.81 -3.44 34.86
N SER A 30 -26.77 -3.91 36.12
CA SER A 30 -25.57 -4.54 36.70
C SER A 30 -25.30 -5.96 36.15
N THR A 31 -26.20 -6.53 35.37
CA THR A 31 -25.98 -7.80 34.66
C THR A 31 -25.42 -7.62 33.27
N PHE A 32 -25.12 -6.37 32.88
CA PHE A 32 -24.46 -5.99 31.62
C PHE A 32 -25.26 -6.35 30.35
N THR A 33 -26.56 -6.58 30.52
CA THR A 33 -27.45 -7.00 29.43
C THR A 33 -28.30 -5.88 28.88
N SER A 34 -28.24 -4.66 29.42
CA SER A 34 -29.07 -3.55 28.95
C SER A 34 -28.32 -2.29 28.59
N LEU A 35 -28.93 -1.54 27.69
CA LEU A 35 -28.58 -0.17 27.30
C LEU A 35 -29.86 0.68 27.40
N VAL A 36 -29.74 1.93 27.85
CA VAL A 36 -30.88 2.83 28.05
C VAL A 36 -30.66 4.15 27.31
N ASP A 37 -31.60 4.48 26.41
CA ASP A 37 -31.62 5.75 25.71
C ASP A 37 -33.05 6.19 25.45
N THR A 38 -33.41 7.38 25.92
CA THR A 38 -34.78 7.95 25.75
C THR A 38 -35.14 8.13 24.28
N LYS A 39 -34.18 8.25 23.36
CA LYS A 39 -34.46 8.29 21.91
C LYS A 39 -35.05 6.97 21.39
N LEU A 40 -34.85 5.87 22.09
CA LEU A 40 -35.44 4.56 21.73
C LEU A 40 -36.90 4.43 22.13
N GLU A 41 -37.46 5.36 22.91
CA GLU A 41 -38.90 5.41 23.30
C GLU A 41 -39.83 5.60 22.08
N VAL A 42 -39.30 6.04 20.93
CA VAL A 42 -40.07 6.12 19.68
C VAL A 42 -40.41 4.74 19.09
N HIS A 43 -39.69 3.72 19.51
CA HIS A 43 -39.88 2.35 19.02
C HIS A 43 -40.85 1.58 19.93
N GLY A 44 -41.82 0.96 19.33
CA GLY A 44 -42.79 0.14 20.08
C GLY A 44 -42.11 -1.04 20.82
N ASP A 45 -42.78 -1.57 21.84
CA ASP A 45 -42.29 -2.70 22.61
C ASP A 45 -41.91 -3.88 21.70
N ASN A 46 -40.70 -4.39 21.91
CA ASN A 46 -40.09 -5.50 21.14
C ASN A 46 -39.95 -5.26 19.62
N SER A 47 -40.17 -4.05 19.12
CA SER A 47 -40.02 -3.74 17.69
C SER A 47 -38.57 -3.78 17.20
N LEU A 48 -37.58 -3.66 18.10
CA LEU A 48 -36.16 -3.73 17.80
C LEU A 48 -35.58 -5.15 17.96
N VAL A 49 -36.37 -6.13 18.38
CA VAL A 49 -35.90 -7.50 18.60
C VAL A 49 -35.30 -8.09 17.32
N GLY A 50 -34.12 -8.67 17.45
CA GLY A 50 -33.34 -9.23 16.34
C GLY A 50 -32.34 -8.28 15.71
N GLN A 51 -32.41 -6.99 15.97
CA GLN A 51 -31.42 -5.99 15.57
C GLN A 51 -30.20 -6.07 16.50
N TYR A 52 -29.16 -5.32 16.16
CA TYR A 52 -27.86 -5.35 16.84
C TYR A 52 -27.50 -3.94 17.34
N ILE A 53 -26.94 -3.88 18.53
CA ILE A 53 -26.30 -2.69 19.08
C ILE A 53 -24.79 -2.88 19.04
N ARG A 54 -24.09 -1.88 18.56
CA ARG A 54 -22.63 -1.78 18.61
C ARG A 54 -22.27 -0.57 19.46
N ILE A 55 -21.40 -0.77 20.45
CA ILE A 55 -20.82 0.32 21.25
C ILE A 55 -19.69 0.96 20.44
N THR A 56 -19.71 2.29 20.30
CA THR A 56 -18.72 3.03 19.49
C THR A 56 -17.76 3.86 20.31
N GLU A 57 -18.01 3.97 21.62
CA GLU A 57 -17.16 4.75 22.53
C GLU A 57 -16.99 4.03 23.89
N GLY A 58 -15.96 4.42 24.63
CA GLY A 58 -15.69 3.97 26.00
C GLY A 58 -14.98 2.62 26.09
N THR A 59 -15.02 2.05 27.32
CA THR A 59 -14.27 0.82 27.64
C THR A 59 -14.71 -0.40 26.82
N TYR A 60 -15.96 -0.44 26.39
CA TYR A 60 -16.55 -1.59 25.69
C TYR A 60 -16.72 -1.32 24.19
N ILE A 61 -15.91 -0.43 23.64
CA ILE A 61 -15.90 -0.10 22.22
C ILE A 61 -15.81 -1.36 21.33
N ASN A 62 -16.57 -1.36 20.23
CA ASN A 62 -16.72 -2.45 19.26
C ASN A 62 -17.44 -3.70 19.77
N GLN A 63 -17.89 -3.75 21.00
CA GLN A 63 -18.77 -4.84 21.44
C GLN A 63 -20.13 -4.74 20.75
N VAL A 64 -20.63 -5.90 20.35
CA VAL A 64 -21.92 -6.03 19.65
C VAL A 64 -22.82 -6.96 20.43
N GLY A 65 -24.05 -6.51 20.71
CA GLY A 65 -25.10 -7.32 21.31
C GLY A 65 -26.32 -7.39 20.40
N ARG A 66 -26.91 -8.58 20.26
CA ARG A 66 -28.19 -8.74 19.56
C ARG A 66 -29.33 -8.40 20.53
N ILE A 67 -30.27 -7.58 20.09
CA ILE A 67 -31.44 -7.18 20.91
C ILE A 67 -32.40 -8.36 21.05
N THR A 68 -32.73 -8.69 22.29
CA THR A 68 -33.67 -9.76 22.65
C THR A 68 -35.00 -9.22 23.19
N ALA A 69 -35.01 -8.00 23.68
CA ALA A 69 -36.20 -7.27 24.08
C ALA A 69 -35.97 -5.76 24.03
N ASN A 70 -37.00 -4.97 23.81
CA ASN A 70 -36.98 -3.53 24.07
C ASN A 70 -38.31 -3.10 24.73
N VAL A 71 -38.17 -2.11 25.64
CA VAL A 71 -39.29 -1.52 26.40
C VAL A 71 -39.40 -0.06 25.98
N GLN A 72 -40.50 0.29 25.33
CA GLN A 72 -40.76 1.64 24.83
C GLN A 72 -40.77 2.68 25.96
N ALA A 73 -41.49 2.42 27.03
CA ALA A 73 -41.70 3.38 28.10
C ALA A 73 -40.43 3.88 28.80
N THR A 74 -39.31 3.18 28.65
CA THR A 74 -38.04 3.50 29.31
C THR A 74 -36.90 3.64 28.34
N GLY A 75 -37.11 3.44 27.03
CA GLY A 75 -36.04 3.40 26.04
C GLY A 75 -34.97 2.33 26.33
N THR A 76 -35.37 1.26 27.06
CA THR A 76 -34.43 0.21 27.47
C THR A 76 -34.40 -0.91 26.44
N VAL A 77 -33.24 -1.31 26.01
CA VAL A 77 -33.02 -2.52 25.20
C VAL A 77 -32.25 -3.55 25.99
N THR A 78 -32.62 -4.82 25.83
CA THR A 78 -31.91 -5.96 26.40
C THR A 78 -31.16 -6.69 25.28
N VAL A 79 -29.93 -7.07 25.55
CA VAL A 79 -29.03 -7.69 24.54
C VAL A 79 -28.52 -9.05 25.00
N ALA A 80 -28.15 -9.87 24.03
CA ALA A 80 -27.40 -11.09 24.20
C ALA A 80 -26.36 -11.23 23.05
N PRO A 81 -25.08 -11.61 23.32
CA PRO A 81 -24.53 -11.83 24.67
C PRO A 81 -24.43 -10.53 25.48
N PRO A 82 -24.24 -10.62 26.80
CA PRO A 82 -23.99 -9.48 27.67
C PRO A 82 -22.72 -8.72 27.20
N PHE A 83 -22.69 -7.40 27.43
CA PHE A 83 -21.48 -6.62 27.28
C PHE A 83 -20.42 -7.03 28.31
N GLY A 84 -19.15 -6.65 28.09
CA GLY A 84 -18.06 -6.93 29.04
C GLY A 84 -18.18 -6.22 30.38
N GLY A 85 -19.16 -5.34 30.54
CA GLY A 85 -19.49 -4.60 31.77
C GLY A 85 -20.69 -3.70 31.57
N GLN A 86 -21.04 -2.95 32.61
CA GLN A 86 -22.16 -2.01 32.59
C GLN A 86 -21.87 -0.84 31.64
N ILE A 87 -22.76 -0.59 30.70
CA ILE A 87 -22.68 0.57 29.82
C ILE A 87 -23.13 1.79 30.63
N ALA A 88 -22.25 2.77 30.74
CA ALA A 88 -22.50 4.02 31.44
C ALA A 88 -23.45 4.93 30.64
N SER A 89 -23.96 5.98 31.30
CA SER A 89 -24.61 7.10 30.61
C SER A 89 -23.57 7.89 29.80
N GLY A 90 -23.97 8.45 28.65
CA GLY A 90 -23.11 9.25 27.81
C GLY A 90 -22.19 8.47 26.86
N ILE A 91 -22.46 7.18 26.67
CA ILE A 91 -21.69 6.31 25.74
C ILE A 91 -22.39 6.27 24.38
N ASP A 92 -21.64 6.51 23.34
CA ASP A 92 -22.13 6.45 21.97
C ASP A 92 -22.30 5.01 21.49
N TYR A 93 -23.36 4.79 20.73
CA TYR A 93 -23.69 3.49 20.17
C TYR A 93 -24.38 3.62 18.81
N GLU A 94 -24.35 2.52 18.05
CA GLU A 94 -25.05 2.36 16.78
C GLU A 94 -26.08 1.23 16.87
N LEU A 95 -27.20 1.40 16.16
CA LEU A 95 -28.22 0.37 16.00
C LEU A 95 -28.21 -0.08 14.54
N HIS A 96 -28.20 -1.40 14.32
CA HIS A 96 -28.14 -2.03 13.02
C HIS A 96 -29.18 -3.13 12.87
N LYS A 97 -29.84 -3.21 11.71
CA LYS A 97 -30.70 -4.37 11.33
C LYS A 97 -29.84 -5.59 11.01
N TYR A 98 -28.71 -5.37 10.33
CA TYR A 98 -27.75 -6.42 9.98
C TYR A 98 -26.58 -6.42 10.96
N GLU A 99 -26.10 -7.61 11.30
CA GLU A 99 -24.94 -7.75 12.18
C GLU A 99 -23.72 -7.02 11.58
N PRO A 100 -23.05 -6.13 12.33
CA PRO A 100 -21.86 -5.42 11.86
C PRO A 100 -20.78 -6.34 11.28
N ARG A 101 -20.58 -7.52 11.86
CA ARG A 101 -19.65 -8.53 11.35
C ARG A 101 -20.02 -9.01 9.95
N THR A 102 -21.28 -9.25 9.69
CA THR A 102 -21.77 -9.67 8.36
C THR A 102 -21.55 -8.57 7.33
N LYS A 103 -21.71 -7.30 7.72
CA LYS A 103 -21.40 -6.14 6.86
C LYS A 103 -19.91 -6.08 6.52
N PHE A 104 -19.02 -6.29 7.48
CA PHE A 104 -17.57 -6.36 7.23
C PHE A 104 -17.21 -7.50 6.27
N ILE A 105 -17.79 -8.68 6.45
CA ILE A 105 -17.59 -9.82 5.55
C ILE A 105 -18.06 -9.46 4.13
N SER A 106 -19.20 -8.79 4.00
CA SER A 106 -19.72 -8.36 2.68
C SER A 106 -18.82 -7.31 2.02
N LEU A 107 -18.31 -6.35 2.79
CA LEU A 107 -17.34 -5.35 2.33
C LEU A 107 -16.02 -6.01 1.85
N ASP A 108 -15.50 -6.95 2.62
CA ASP A 108 -14.30 -7.70 2.25
C ASP A 108 -14.51 -8.57 0.99
N ALA A 109 -15.66 -9.21 0.87
CA ALA A 109 -15.99 -10.00 -0.31
C ALA A 109 -16.16 -9.11 -1.57
N ALA A 110 -16.73 -7.91 -1.40
CA ALA A 110 -16.97 -6.96 -2.49
C ALA A 110 -15.69 -6.43 -3.14
N ARG A 111 -14.54 -6.44 -2.43
CA ARG A 111 -13.25 -6.03 -2.99
C ARG A 111 -12.88 -6.78 -4.27
N ILE A 112 -13.26 -8.05 -4.36
CA ILE A 112 -12.88 -8.93 -5.48
C ILE A 112 -13.60 -8.54 -6.77
N PRO A 113 -14.94 -8.46 -6.83
CA PRO A 113 -15.65 -8.02 -8.02
C PRO A 113 -15.47 -6.52 -8.30
N ALA A 114 -15.19 -5.70 -7.28
CA ALA A 114 -15.00 -4.26 -7.43
C ALA A 114 -13.62 -3.88 -8.03
N VAL A 115 -12.67 -4.80 -8.17
CA VAL A 115 -11.28 -4.51 -8.60
C VAL A 115 -11.15 -3.81 -9.97
N ASP A 116 -12.15 -3.86 -10.81
CA ASP A 116 -12.14 -3.15 -12.10
C ASP A 116 -12.36 -1.64 -11.93
N TYR A 117 -12.99 -1.22 -10.85
CA TYR A 117 -13.42 0.15 -10.57
C TYR A 117 -12.77 0.73 -9.30
N ALA A 118 -12.67 -0.09 -8.27
CA ALA A 118 -12.04 0.25 -7.00
C ALA A 118 -10.84 -0.68 -6.77
N PHE A 119 -9.63 -0.14 -6.89
CA PHE A 119 -8.40 -0.92 -6.87
C PHE A 119 -7.26 -0.13 -6.24
N ARG A 120 -6.29 -0.86 -5.74
CA ARG A 120 -4.99 -0.33 -5.36
C ARG A 120 -4.06 -0.35 -6.60
N SER A 121 -3.43 0.79 -6.90
CA SER A 121 -2.39 0.81 -7.92
C SER A 121 -1.14 0.10 -7.40
N VAL A 122 -0.63 -0.83 -8.18
CA VAL A 122 0.57 -1.61 -7.89
C VAL A 122 1.61 -1.37 -8.96
N TYR A 123 2.85 -1.22 -8.52
CA TYR A 123 4.02 -1.13 -9.38
C TYR A 123 4.83 -2.41 -9.23
N ASP A 124 5.26 -2.97 -10.37
CA ASP A 124 6.20 -4.07 -10.41
C ASP A 124 7.35 -3.71 -11.33
N GLU A 125 8.56 -3.85 -10.82
CA GLU A 125 9.81 -3.49 -11.50
C GLU A 125 10.77 -4.68 -11.57
N THR A 126 10.24 -5.89 -11.48
CA THR A 126 11.07 -7.11 -11.44
C THR A 126 11.52 -7.59 -12.82
N ILE A 127 10.89 -7.11 -13.89
CA ILE A 127 11.20 -7.54 -15.26
C ILE A 127 12.35 -6.71 -15.82
N THR A 128 13.37 -7.41 -16.29
CA THR A 128 14.48 -6.84 -17.07
C THR A 128 14.46 -7.41 -18.49
N THR A 129 14.60 -6.56 -19.48
CA THR A 129 14.62 -6.94 -20.90
C THR A 129 15.90 -7.68 -21.27
N ASP A 130 15.81 -8.64 -22.18
CA ASP A 130 16.93 -9.45 -22.68
C ASP A 130 17.49 -8.98 -24.03
N GLY A 131 16.84 -8.01 -24.67
CA GLY A 131 17.21 -7.52 -26.00
C GLY A 131 16.78 -8.44 -27.16
N LYS A 132 15.99 -9.45 -26.89
CA LYS A 132 15.57 -10.47 -27.89
C LYS A 132 14.07 -10.74 -27.85
N SER A 133 13.50 -10.82 -26.65
CA SER A 133 12.10 -11.14 -26.44
C SER A 133 11.20 -9.93 -26.64
N ARG A 134 9.99 -10.19 -27.12
CA ARG A 134 8.88 -9.25 -27.12
C ARG A 134 7.81 -9.63 -26.10
N GLU A 135 7.81 -10.85 -25.66
CA GLU A 135 6.84 -11.40 -24.73
C GLU A 135 7.43 -11.54 -23.34
N TYR A 136 6.68 -11.08 -22.34
CA TYR A 136 7.07 -11.04 -20.95
C TYR A 136 5.92 -11.59 -20.08
N THR A 137 6.25 -12.39 -19.08
CA THR A 137 5.28 -12.90 -18.11
C THR A 137 4.86 -11.80 -17.14
N ILE A 138 3.58 -11.67 -16.89
CA ILE A 138 3.03 -10.72 -15.93
C ILE A 138 3.32 -11.23 -14.51
N PRO A 139 3.97 -10.43 -13.65
CA PRO A 139 4.22 -10.83 -12.26
C PRO A 139 2.92 -11.11 -11.50
N PRO A 140 2.93 -12.08 -10.56
CA PRO A 140 1.73 -12.44 -9.79
C PRO A 140 1.22 -11.33 -8.87
N THR A 141 2.05 -10.31 -8.61
CA THR A 141 1.68 -9.06 -7.92
C THR A 141 0.64 -8.26 -8.69
N ILE A 142 0.55 -8.43 -10.02
CA ILE A 142 -0.38 -7.74 -10.91
C ILE A 142 -1.46 -8.71 -11.38
N ARG A 143 -2.55 -8.82 -10.64
CA ARG A 143 -3.60 -9.84 -10.91
C ARG A 143 -4.37 -9.65 -12.21
N ARG A 144 -4.56 -8.40 -12.67
CA ARG A 144 -5.34 -8.11 -13.90
C ARG A 144 -4.51 -7.47 -15.00
N GLY A 145 -3.26 -7.92 -15.11
CA GLY A 145 -2.30 -7.49 -16.11
C GLY A 145 -1.94 -5.99 -16.01
N PRO A 146 -0.82 -5.58 -16.57
CA PRO A 146 -0.43 -4.19 -16.51
C PRO A 146 -1.43 -3.33 -17.29
N ALA A 147 -1.91 -2.26 -16.66
CA ALA A 147 -2.64 -1.20 -17.33
C ALA A 147 -1.69 -0.40 -18.24
N GLN A 148 -0.46 -0.21 -17.76
CA GLN A 148 0.61 0.52 -18.45
C GLN A 148 1.94 -0.17 -18.19
N VAL A 149 2.86 -0.09 -19.16
CA VAL A 149 4.23 -0.56 -19.04
C VAL A 149 5.16 0.57 -19.48
N TYR A 150 6.12 0.89 -18.66
CA TYR A 150 7.14 1.89 -18.93
C TYR A 150 8.50 1.22 -19.01
N ILE A 151 9.39 1.76 -19.83
CA ILE A 151 10.77 1.30 -19.95
C ILE A 151 11.71 2.26 -19.27
N GLU A 152 12.73 1.74 -18.64
CA GLU A 152 13.84 2.51 -18.10
C GLU A 152 14.50 3.38 -19.18
N TRP A 153 14.75 4.66 -18.86
CA TRP A 153 15.50 5.52 -19.76
C TRP A 153 16.95 5.06 -19.91
N PRO A 154 17.48 4.98 -21.13
CA PRO A 154 18.84 4.53 -21.33
C PRO A 154 19.93 5.50 -20.82
N ASN A 155 19.56 6.71 -20.41
CA ASN A 155 20.48 7.79 -20.04
C ASN A 155 20.25 8.32 -18.62
N VAL A 156 20.20 7.45 -17.62
CA VAL A 156 20.08 7.88 -16.21
C VAL A 156 21.28 8.70 -15.74
N GLY A 157 22.41 8.61 -16.42
CA GLY A 157 23.60 9.46 -16.16
C GLY A 157 23.42 10.96 -16.43
N ALA A 158 22.34 11.37 -17.14
CA ALA A 158 22.07 12.79 -17.40
C ALA A 158 21.52 13.57 -16.18
N MET A 159 21.27 12.91 -15.03
CA MET A 159 20.91 13.56 -13.78
C MET A 159 22.12 14.05 -12.95
N ALA A 160 23.30 14.09 -13.53
CA ALA A 160 24.56 14.43 -12.85
C ALA A 160 24.56 15.77 -12.09
N GLY A 161 23.74 16.74 -12.51
CA GLY A 161 23.66 18.05 -11.82
C GLY A 161 22.87 18.05 -10.50
N TRP A 162 22.24 16.94 -10.11
CA TRP A 162 21.39 16.85 -8.92
C TRP A 162 21.83 15.72 -7.98
N ASN A 163 22.82 14.95 -8.40
CA ASN A 163 23.30 13.79 -7.65
C ASN A 163 24.50 14.19 -6.80
N PHE A 164 24.47 13.87 -5.52
CA PHE A 164 25.56 14.12 -4.59
C PHE A 164 26.54 12.95 -4.47
N ILE A 165 26.29 11.81 -5.13
CA ILE A 165 27.23 10.69 -5.14
C ILE A 165 28.30 10.96 -6.20
N PRO A 166 29.59 11.05 -5.83
CA PRO A 166 30.70 11.08 -6.76
C PRO A 166 30.73 9.77 -7.56
N SER A 167 31.13 9.86 -8.83
CA SER A 167 31.20 8.66 -9.70
C SER A 167 29.94 7.80 -9.62
N PRO A 168 28.75 8.34 -9.99
CA PRO A 168 27.48 7.69 -9.74
C PRO A 168 27.33 6.33 -10.42
N MET A 169 28.18 6.02 -11.40
CA MET A 169 28.21 4.71 -12.07
C MET A 169 28.96 3.64 -11.28
N ALA A 170 29.64 4.01 -10.20
CA ALA A 170 30.45 3.12 -9.36
C ALA A 170 31.46 2.27 -10.17
N ASP A 171 32.08 2.85 -11.17
CA ASP A 171 33.09 2.21 -12.03
C ASP A 171 34.52 2.38 -11.55
N ASP A 172 34.74 3.19 -10.50
CA ASP A 172 36.01 3.57 -9.91
C ASP A 172 36.29 3.01 -8.52
N THR A 173 35.72 1.89 -8.14
CA THR A 173 35.84 1.29 -6.80
C THR A 173 35.13 2.02 -5.67
N MET A 174 34.25 2.98 -5.98
CA MET A 174 33.64 3.86 -4.98
C MET A 174 34.71 4.52 -4.09
N ALA A 175 35.72 5.16 -4.72
CA ALA A 175 36.91 5.67 -4.06
C ALA A 175 36.61 6.67 -2.93
N SER A 176 35.53 7.43 -3.04
CA SER A 176 35.05 8.37 -2.01
C SER A 176 34.33 7.70 -0.83
N TRP A 177 34.15 6.39 -0.86
CA TRP A 177 33.45 5.66 0.20
C TRP A 177 34.43 5.05 1.19
N THR A 178 34.12 5.17 2.48
CA THR A 178 34.86 4.51 3.55
C THR A 178 34.29 3.11 3.82
N PHE A 179 35.14 2.09 3.74
CA PHE A 179 34.76 0.69 3.96
C PHE A 179 35.17 0.23 5.35
N THR A 180 34.23 -0.40 6.08
CA THR A 180 34.48 -1.03 7.38
C THR A 180 34.10 -2.50 7.30
N ASN A 181 35.02 -3.40 7.62
CA ASN A 181 34.86 -4.86 7.51
C ASN A 181 34.41 -5.31 6.09
N ALA A 182 34.74 -4.53 5.09
CA ALA A 182 34.42 -4.79 3.71
C ALA A 182 35.63 -4.38 2.83
N THR A 183 35.81 -5.03 1.70
CA THR A 183 36.82 -4.67 0.71
C THR A 183 36.15 -4.36 -0.62
N ALA A 184 36.56 -3.26 -1.24
CA ALA A 184 36.10 -2.87 -2.56
C ALA A 184 37.19 -3.11 -3.61
N THR A 185 36.78 -3.62 -4.76
CA THR A 185 37.66 -3.78 -5.94
C THR A 185 36.89 -3.42 -7.19
N SER A 186 37.58 -2.86 -8.18
CA SER A 186 36.97 -2.67 -9.49
C SER A 186 36.62 -4.02 -10.11
N TYR A 187 35.47 -4.08 -10.72
CA TYR A 187 35.00 -5.19 -11.52
C TYR A 187 34.74 -4.70 -12.94
N THR A 188 35.53 -5.19 -13.87
CA THR A 188 35.30 -4.96 -15.31
C THR A 188 34.84 -6.27 -15.92
N ARG A 189 33.75 -6.23 -16.64
CA ARG A 189 33.14 -7.42 -17.25
C ARG A 189 34.09 -8.03 -18.29
N ALA A 190 34.37 -9.34 -18.14
CA ALA A 190 34.98 -10.16 -19.19
C ALA A 190 33.89 -10.83 -20.07
N TYR A 191 34.30 -11.39 -21.21
CA TYR A 191 33.36 -11.89 -22.24
C TYR A 191 32.39 -12.99 -21.76
N ASN A 192 32.77 -13.81 -20.82
CA ASN A 192 31.97 -14.95 -20.30
C ASN A 192 31.55 -14.77 -18.84
N ASP A 193 31.58 -13.57 -18.27
CA ASP A 193 31.18 -13.37 -16.90
C ASP A 193 29.67 -13.48 -16.72
N ASP A 194 29.26 -14.20 -15.67
CA ASP A 194 27.86 -14.34 -15.29
C ASP A 194 27.24 -13.04 -14.81
N ILE A 195 28.08 -12.12 -14.28
CA ILE A 195 27.63 -10.84 -13.76
C ILE A 195 27.87 -9.75 -14.80
N ILE A 196 26.79 -9.11 -15.18
CA ILE A 196 26.78 -8.03 -16.14
C ILE A 196 26.47 -6.76 -15.37
N PRO A 197 27.35 -5.73 -15.37
CA PRO A 197 27.04 -4.44 -14.78
C PRO A 197 25.70 -3.90 -15.27
N LYS A 198 24.94 -3.29 -14.38
CA LYS A 198 23.62 -2.73 -14.73
C LYS A 198 23.75 -1.67 -15.81
N TYR A 199 24.78 -0.83 -15.70
CA TYR A 199 25.15 0.19 -16.68
C TYR A 199 26.63 0.08 -17.03
N GLY A 200 26.98 0.41 -18.26
CA GLY A 200 28.38 0.42 -18.71
C GLY A 200 29.04 -0.97 -18.71
N TYR A 201 30.35 -0.99 -18.43
CA TYR A 201 31.20 -2.19 -18.47
C TYR A 201 31.86 -2.52 -17.13
N ALA A 202 31.70 -1.65 -16.14
CA ALA A 202 32.33 -1.78 -14.84
C ALA A 202 31.33 -1.62 -13.70
N ALA A 203 31.68 -2.14 -12.55
CA ALA A 203 30.96 -2.01 -11.30
C ALA A 203 31.95 -2.10 -10.13
N THR A 204 31.59 -1.66 -8.94
CA THR A 204 32.38 -1.92 -7.75
C THR A 204 31.96 -3.25 -7.13
N ARG A 205 32.91 -4.17 -7.00
CA ARG A 205 32.74 -5.41 -6.25
C ARG A 205 33.05 -5.16 -4.78
N VAL A 206 32.11 -5.47 -3.91
CA VAL A 206 32.27 -5.35 -2.44
C VAL A 206 32.19 -6.75 -1.82
N ALA A 207 33.22 -7.13 -1.07
CA ALA A 207 33.26 -8.41 -0.39
C ALA A 207 33.25 -8.21 1.13
N VAL A 208 32.41 -8.96 1.83
CA VAL A 208 32.25 -8.98 3.29
C VAL A 208 32.39 -10.41 3.81
N ALA A 209 33.22 -10.59 4.80
CA ALA A 209 33.43 -11.92 5.41
C ALA A 209 32.16 -12.44 6.11
N GLY A 210 32.01 -13.77 6.13
CA GLY A 210 30.88 -14.41 6.83
C GLY A 210 30.93 -14.15 8.34
N GLY A 211 29.77 -13.94 8.94
CA GLY A 211 29.64 -13.68 10.37
C GLY A 211 30.02 -12.26 10.80
N VAL A 212 30.43 -11.39 9.89
CA VAL A 212 30.84 -10.02 10.18
C VAL A 212 29.90 -9.04 9.48
N ALA A 213 29.52 -7.98 10.19
CA ALA A 213 28.79 -6.86 9.56
C ALA A 213 29.79 -5.99 8.79
N GLY A 214 29.47 -5.68 7.54
CA GLY A 214 30.26 -4.78 6.68
C GLY A 214 29.49 -3.52 6.33
N THR A 215 30.20 -2.40 6.15
CA THR A 215 29.60 -1.16 5.66
C THR A 215 30.47 -0.48 4.62
N ALA A 216 29.80 0.22 3.69
CA ALA A 216 30.40 1.24 2.85
C ALA A 216 29.66 2.56 3.11
N THR A 217 30.37 3.59 3.53
CA THR A 217 29.79 4.89 3.94
C THR A 217 30.35 6.00 3.09
N LEU A 218 29.47 6.80 2.49
CA LEU A 218 29.78 8.07 1.84
C LEU A 218 29.41 9.19 2.80
N ALA A 219 30.40 9.90 3.31
CA ALA A 219 30.21 11.06 4.17
C ALA A 219 29.96 12.33 3.34
N VAL A 220 29.25 13.29 3.92
CA VAL A 220 28.92 14.56 3.23
C VAL A 220 30.17 15.31 2.73
N ALA A 221 31.28 15.19 3.43
CA ALA A 221 32.55 15.81 3.02
C ALA A 221 33.14 15.23 1.71
N ASP A 222 32.72 14.03 1.36
CA ASP A 222 33.18 13.31 0.17
C ASP A 222 32.11 13.30 -0.96
N MET A 223 31.02 14.05 -0.77
CA MET A 223 29.93 14.17 -1.74
C MET A 223 30.22 15.27 -2.77
N ASP A 224 29.63 15.11 -3.97
CA ASP A 224 29.69 16.10 -5.03
C ASP A 224 28.78 17.32 -4.79
N ASN A 225 28.99 18.36 -5.60
CA ASN A 225 28.18 19.59 -5.63
C ASN A 225 28.20 20.39 -4.31
N ASP A 226 29.31 20.34 -3.56
CA ASP A 226 29.58 21.14 -2.37
C ASP A 226 28.44 21.11 -1.32
N ILE A 227 27.67 20.02 -1.28
CA ILE A 227 26.61 19.87 -0.29
C ILE A 227 27.21 19.85 1.12
N THR A 228 26.60 20.59 2.03
CA THR A 228 26.91 20.52 3.45
C THR A 228 25.75 19.89 4.23
N ALA A 229 26.06 19.36 5.43
CA ALA A 229 25.01 18.86 6.32
C ALA A 229 24.01 19.99 6.69
N ALA A 230 24.50 21.23 6.78
CA ALA A 230 23.66 22.41 7.04
C ALA A 230 22.64 22.69 5.93
N ASP A 231 23.02 22.47 4.67
CA ASP A 231 22.12 22.67 3.52
C ASP A 231 21.00 21.62 3.48
N ALA A 232 21.26 20.44 4.04
CA ALA A 232 20.31 19.35 4.10
C ALA A 232 19.31 19.47 5.27
N ARG A 233 19.54 20.36 6.24
CA ARG A 233 18.69 20.50 7.43
C ARG A 233 17.22 20.71 7.10
N GLY A 234 16.35 19.92 7.71
CA GLY A 234 14.92 19.95 7.51
C GLY A 234 14.46 19.57 6.12
N ARG A 235 15.38 19.18 5.24
CA ARG A 235 15.03 18.75 3.89
C ARG A 235 14.79 17.26 3.81
N ARG A 236 13.95 16.89 2.89
CA ARG A 236 13.71 15.51 2.52
C ARG A 236 14.75 15.09 1.49
N MET A 237 15.39 13.94 1.72
CA MET A 237 16.43 13.43 0.83
C MET A 237 16.20 11.97 0.51
N THR A 238 16.60 11.57 -0.70
CA THR A 238 16.51 10.19 -1.19
C THR A 238 17.88 9.67 -1.57
N ALA A 239 18.23 8.48 -1.09
CA ALA A 239 19.35 7.68 -1.55
C ALA A 239 18.84 6.45 -2.30
N ALA A 240 19.49 6.12 -3.43
CA ALA A 240 19.18 4.94 -4.21
C ALA A 240 20.47 4.34 -4.78
N LEU A 241 20.64 3.01 -4.67
CA LEU A 241 21.80 2.28 -5.20
C LEU A 241 21.35 1.03 -5.93
N TRP A 242 21.86 0.79 -7.12
CA TRP A 242 21.78 -0.51 -7.77
C TRP A 242 22.78 -1.48 -7.15
N VAL A 243 22.26 -2.54 -6.58
CA VAL A 243 23.05 -3.57 -5.89
C VAL A 243 22.72 -4.93 -6.48
N TYR A 244 23.74 -5.68 -6.87
CA TYR A 244 23.61 -7.08 -7.24
C TYR A 244 24.05 -7.96 -6.07
N CYS A 245 23.16 -8.84 -5.63
CA CYS A 245 23.46 -9.84 -4.62
C CYS A 245 22.59 -11.09 -4.87
N LEU A 246 23.15 -12.27 -4.66
CA LEU A 246 22.41 -13.54 -4.76
C LEU A 246 21.97 -14.09 -3.40
N ILE A 247 22.31 -13.40 -2.30
CA ILE A 247 21.95 -13.80 -0.94
C ILE A 247 20.90 -12.83 -0.41
N ALA A 248 19.70 -13.34 -0.16
CA ALA A 248 18.60 -12.54 0.37
C ALA A 248 18.87 -12.04 1.80
N SER A 249 18.19 -10.98 2.18
CA SER A 249 18.14 -10.45 3.54
C SER A 249 19.50 -10.02 4.12
N ARG A 250 20.43 -9.60 3.25
CA ARG A 250 21.78 -9.23 3.66
C ARG A 250 22.10 -7.75 3.50
N VAL A 251 21.48 -7.06 2.56
CA VAL A 251 21.91 -5.73 2.15
C VAL A 251 20.79 -4.71 2.30
N THR A 252 21.12 -3.54 2.86
CA THR A 252 20.24 -2.37 2.95
C THR A 252 21.03 -1.09 2.68
N VAL A 253 20.32 -0.02 2.30
CA VAL A 253 20.85 1.33 2.21
C VAL A 253 20.22 2.19 3.29
N THR A 254 20.99 3.01 3.97
CA THR A 254 20.53 3.93 5.02
C THR A 254 21.00 5.36 4.78
N ILE A 255 20.17 6.31 5.19
CA ILE A 255 20.57 7.71 5.35
C ILE A 255 20.82 7.94 6.86
N LEU A 256 21.91 8.58 7.21
CA LEU A 256 22.27 8.91 8.58
C LEU A 256 22.55 10.41 8.72
N ASP A 257 22.19 10.95 9.89
CA ASP A 257 22.62 12.26 10.37
C ASP A 257 23.12 12.14 11.83
N ASP A 258 23.36 13.24 12.53
CA ASP A 258 23.84 13.24 13.93
C ASP A 258 22.89 12.54 14.91
N THR A 259 21.62 12.41 14.57
CA THR A 259 20.63 11.72 15.41
C THR A 259 20.68 10.20 15.22
N GLY A 260 21.50 9.73 14.27
CA GLY A 260 21.65 8.33 13.92
C GLY A 260 21.04 7.95 12.57
N VAL A 261 20.33 6.83 12.52
CA VAL A 261 19.66 6.36 11.30
C VAL A 261 18.39 7.15 11.07
N VAL A 262 18.36 7.96 10.01
CA VAL A 262 17.19 8.73 9.57
C VAL A 262 16.16 7.81 8.91
N ALA A 263 16.61 6.96 7.99
CA ALA A 263 15.76 6.01 7.27
C ALA A 263 16.58 4.85 6.71
N THR A 264 15.93 3.70 6.47
CA THR A 264 16.52 2.47 5.91
C THR A 264 15.65 1.96 4.77
N SER A 265 16.29 1.51 3.69
CA SER A 265 15.62 0.91 2.54
C SER A 265 14.98 -0.44 2.87
N ASN A 266 14.15 -0.96 1.97
CA ASN A 266 13.81 -2.37 1.97
C ASN A 266 15.09 -3.21 1.88
N ILE A 267 15.02 -4.43 2.45
CA ILE A 267 16.15 -5.37 2.41
C ILE A 267 16.21 -6.06 1.04
N HIS A 268 17.42 -6.24 0.52
CA HIS A 268 17.68 -6.91 -0.76
C HIS A 268 17.17 -8.36 -0.76
N GLN A 269 16.47 -8.75 -1.82
CA GLN A 269 15.78 -10.05 -1.91
C GLN A 269 16.65 -11.20 -2.45
N GLY A 270 17.89 -10.92 -2.86
CA GLY A 270 18.81 -11.95 -3.38
C GLY A 270 18.53 -12.39 -4.81
N LYS A 271 17.86 -11.57 -5.60
CA LYS A 271 17.42 -11.91 -6.97
C LYS A 271 18.31 -11.33 -8.08
N GLY A 272 19.54 -10.96 -7.77
CA GLY A 272 20.44 -10.30 -8.73
C GLY A 272 20.44 -8.79 -8.56
N TRP A 273 20.31 -8.00 -9.64
CA TRP A 273 20.26 -6.55 -9.56
C TRP A 273 18.94 -6.06 -8.98
N GLU A 274 19.02 -5.31 -7.88
CA GLU A 274 17.89 -4.64 -7.26
C GLU A 274 18.25 -3.18 -6.96
N LEU A 275 17.29 -2.27 -7.17
CA LEU A 275 17.42 -0.89 -6.76
C LEU A 275 16.97 -0.74 -5.31
N LEU A 276 17.92 -0.57 -4.40
CA LEU A 276 17.64 -0.25 -3.02
C LEU A 276 17.51 1.26 -2.87
N HIS A 277 16.36 1.73 -2.45
CA HIS A 277 16.12 3.16 -2.25
C HIS A 277 15.53 3.45 -0.88
N VAL A 278 15.80 4.64 -0.38
CA VAL A 278 15.32 5.12 0.91
C VAL A 278 15.13 6.62 0.87
N THR A 279 14.05 7.10 1.47
CA THR A 279 13.77 8.52 1.62
C THR A 279 13.59 8.85 3.07
N GLY A 280 14.21 9.93 3.54
CA GLY A 280 14.15 10.38 4.92
C GLY A 280 14.20 11.90 5.06
N ASN A 281 13.69 12.42 6.17
CA ASN A 281 13.77 13.84 6.53
C ASN A 281 14.97 14.07 7.44
N ILE A 282 15.93 14.86 6.98
CA ILE A 282 17.12 15.21 7.76
C ILE A 282 16.71 16.10 8.93
N SER A 283 17.36 15.92 10.10
CA SER A 283 17.09 16.73 11.28
C SER A 283 17.17 18.23 11.00
N ALA A 284 16.15 18.98 11.41
CA ALA A 284 16.10 20.42 11.21
C ALA A 284 17.04 21.18 12.16
N THR A 285 17.44 20.59 13.30
CA THR A 285 18.14 21.29 14.37
C THR A 285 19.61 20.90 14.50
N ASN A 286 19.98 19.65 14.28
CA ASN A 286 21.27 19.09 14.67
C ASN A 286 22.07 18.44 13.54
N ALA A 287 21.76 18.70 12.26
CA ALA A 287 22.53 18.08 11.18
C ALA A 287 23.90 18.76 11.04
N THR A 288 24.92 18.24 11.68
CA THR A 288 26.33 18.58 11.44
C THR A 288 27.05 17.48 10.65
N THR A 289 26.46 16.25 10.62
CA THR A 289 26.89 15.16 9.76
C THR A 289 25.73 14.70 8.87
N LEU A 290 26.07 14.19 7.72
CA LEU A 290 25.16 13.55 6.79
C LEU A 290 25.92 12.46 6.05
N SER A 291 25.34 11.27 5.92
CA SER A 291 25.97 10.20 5.17
C SER A 291 24.96 9.24 4.56
N VAL A 292 25.37 8.59 3.46
CA VAL A 292 24.69 7.43 2.88
C VAL A 292 25.52 6.19 3.20
N ARG A 293 24.88 5.13 3.66
CA ARG A 293 25.57 3.90 4.04
C ARG A 293 24.91 2.69 3.38
N LEU A 294 25.72 1.90 2.70
CA LEU A 294 25.39 0.54 2.33
C LEU A 294 25.75 -0.39 3.49
N ASN A 295 24.80 -1.12 4.00
CA ASN A 295 25.00 -2.05 5.14
C ASN A 295 24.89 -3.49 4.67
N VAL A 296 25.78 -4.33 5.16
CA VAL A 296 25.74 -5.79 4.99
C VAL A 296 25.65 -6.42 6.38
N SER A 297 24.62 -7.20 6.62
CA SER A 297 24.37 -7.84 7.91
C SER A 297 25.42 -8.92 8.25
N SER A 298 25.62 -9.20 9.55
CA SER A 298 26.64 -10.12 10.08
C SER A 298 26.34 -11.61 9.90
N SER A 299 25.36 -12.02 9.11
CA SER A 299 25.02 -13.45 8.95
C SER A 299 26.07 -14.19 8.11
N ALA A 300 26.26 -15.49 8.34
CA ALA A 300 26.98 -16.37 7.44
C ALA A 300 26.08 -16.78 6.24
N PRO A 301 26.62 -17.10 5.07
CA PRO A 301 28.03 -17.11 4.65
C PRO A 301 28.59 -15.71 4.32
N ALA A 302 29.87 -15.68 3.86
CA ALA A 302 30.46 -14.47 3.26
C ALA A 302 29.64 -13.99 2.06
N VAL A 303 29.60 -12.69 1.86
CA VAL A 303 28.83 -12.06 0.79
C VAL A 303 29.77 -11.33 -0.17
N THR A 304 29.57 -11.57 -1.44
CA THR A 304 30.10 -10.74 -2.51
C THR A 304 28.90 -10.07 -3.19
N LEU A 305 28.92 -8.76 -3.26
CA LEU A 305 27.92 -7.97 -3.94
C LEU A 305 28.60 -7.00 -4.93
N TYR A 306 27.81 -6.45 -5.85
CA TYR A 306 28.29 -5.47 -6.81
C TYR A 306 27.39 -4.24 -6.74
N VAL A 307 28.02 -3.08 -6.77
CA VAL A 307 27.35 -1.77 -6.83
C VAL A 307 27.66 -1.16 -8.18
N ASN A 308 26.65 -0.66 -8.87
CA ASN A 308 26.90 -0.10 -10.21
C ASN A 308 26.20 1.21 -10.34
N ALA A 309 25.34 1.76 -9.84
CA ALA A 309 24.82 3.12 -9.99
C ALA A 309 24.20 3.60 -8.68
N GLY A 310 24.36 4.87 -8.41
CA GLY A 310 23.88 5.47 -7.19
C GLY A 310 23.41 6.90 -7.35
N TRP A 311 22.42 7.27 -6.56
CA TRP A 311 21.87 8.63 -6.49
C TRP A 311 21.65 9.01 -5.04
N PHE A 312 22.00 10.25 -4.72
CA PHE A 312 21.62 10.91 -3.49
C PHE A 312 21.24 12.35 -3.85
N TYR A 313 20.03 12.77 -3.49
CA TYR A 313 19.48 14.05 -3.96
C TYR A 313 18.36 14.55 -3.03
N TYR A 314 17.98 15.83 -3.21
CA TYR A 314 16.84 16.42 -2.51
C TYR A 314 15.51 15.94 -3.08
N GLY A 315 14.58 15.61 -2.20
CA GLY A 315 13.21 15.25 -2.54
C GLY A 315 12.88 13.79 -2.34
N ASP A 316 11.73 13.40 -2.83
CA ASP A 316 11.18 12.05 -2.75
C ASP A 316 11.72 11.13 -3.84
N TYR A 317 11.68 9.82 -3.58
CA TYR A 317 11.94 8.81 -4.62
C TYR A 317 11.07 9.01 -5.87
N GLY A 318 9.86 9.55 -5.73
CA GLY A 318 9.01 9.89 -6.86
C GLY A 318 9.65 10.81 -7.90
N VAL A 319 10.56 11.69 -7.49
CA VAL A 319 11.33 12.56 -8.40
C VAL A 319 12.29 11.74 -9.27
N LEU A 320 13.02 10.80 -8.68
CA LEU A 320 13.87 9.86 -9.43
C LEU A 320 12.99 8.96 -10.32
N SER A 321 11.95 8.41 -9.74
CA SER A 321 11.03 7.49 -10.40
C SER A 321 10.35 8.12 -11.63
N SER A 322 9.91 9.38 -11.55
CA SER A 322 9.29 10.07 -12.69
C SER A 322 10.25 10.34 -13.84
N ASN A 323 11.54 10.50 -13.54
CA ASN A 323 12.58 10.76 -14.52
C ASN A 323 13.34 9.50 -14.95
N TYR A 324 13.16 8.39 -14.25
CA TYR A 324 13.85 7.14 -14.49
C TYR A 324 13.21 6.30 -15.59
N TYR A 325 11.91 6.40 -15.75
CA TYR A 325 11.13 5.67 -16.75
C TYR A 325 10.66 6.60 -17.87
N SER A 326 10.35 6.01 -19.02
CA SER A 326 9.79 6.72 -20.16
C SER A 326 8.53 7.50 -19.73
N THR A 327 8.37 8.71 -20.27
CA THR A 327 7.21 9.56 -20.00
C THR A 327 5.92 8.98 -20.59
N GLU A 328 6.05 8.25 -21.69
CA GLU A 328 4.93 7.57 -22.34
C GLU A 328 4.99 6.07 -22.08
N PRO A 329 3.83 5.43 -21.83
CA PRO A 329 3.77 3.99 -21.70
C PRO A 329 4.05 3.32 -23.05
N LEU A 330 4.71 2.16 -22.98
CA LEU A 330 4.92 1.31 -24.15
C LEU A 330 3.57 0.83 -24.72
N LYS A 331 3.49 0.72 -26.03
CA LYS A 331 2.37 0.04 -26.68
C LYS A 331 2.50 -1.47 -26.45
N ILE A 332 1.54 -2.04 -25.76
CA ILE A 332 1.50 -3.45 -25.40
C ILE A 332 0.22 -4.14 -25.88
N ARG A 333 0.33 -5.42 -26.13
CA ARG A 333 -0.82 -6.33 -26.31
C ARG A 333 -0.80 -7.35 -25.16
N ARG A 334 -1.90 -7.45 -24.42
CA ARG A 334 -2.02 -8.41 -23.32
C ARG A 334 -2.62 -9.72 -23.82
N ASP A 335 -2.10 -10.82 -23.30
CA ASP A 335 -2.72 -12.14 -23.36
C ASP A 335 -3.16 -12.55 -21.96
N ALA A 336 -4.46 -12.45 -21.72
CA ALA A 336 -5.04 -12.77 -20.42
C ALA A 336 -5.03 -14.28 -20.12
N SER A 337 -5.02 -15.14 -21.16
CA SER A 337 -5.02 -16.59 -20.98
C SER A 337 -3.66 -17.12 -20.53
N ASN A 338 -2.59 -16.51 -21.03
CA ASN A 338 -1.21 -16.94 -20.72
C ASN A 338 -0.55 -16.07 -19.64
N GLN A 339 -1.26 -15.05 -19.12
CA GLN A 339 -0.70 -14.07 -18.17
C GLN A 339 0.59 -13.43 -18.71
N THR A 340 0.58 -13.07 -19.99
CA THR A 340 1.72 -12.41 -20.65
C THR A 340 1.29 -11.09 -21.28
N PHE A 341 2.28 -10.25 -21.57
CA PHE A 341 2.12 -9.10 -22.47
C PHE A 341 3.23 -9.08 -23.50
N THR A 342 2.91 -8.57 -24.67
CA THR A 342 3.83 -8.47 -25.80
C THR A 342 4.03 -6.99 -26.14
N THR A 343 5.28 -6.55 -26.27
CA THR A 343 5.64 -5.22 -26.77
C THR A 343 5.63 -5.19 -28.30
N VAL A 344 5.39 -4.04 -28.89
CA VAL A 344 5.41 -3.87 -30.36
C VAL A 344 6.84 -4.09 -30.89
N ASP A 345 7.83 -3.51 -30.20
CA ASP A 345 9.23 -3.57 -30.59
C ASP A 345 10.03 -4.45 -29.62
N ILE A 346 11.16 -4.97 -30.09
CA ILE A 346 12.16 -5.60 -29.22
C ILE A 346 12.81 -4.48 -28.41
N MET A 347 12.71 -4.56 -27.10
CA MET A 347 13.34 -3.58 -26.20
C MET A 347 14.85 -3.78 -26.12
N PRO A 348 15.64 -2.72 -25.93
CA PRO A 348 17.07 -2.84 -25.66
C PRO A 348 17.31 -3.79 -24.47
N ALA A 349 18.39 -4.55 -24.49
CA ALA A 349 18.73 -5.45 -23.38
C ALA A 349 19.02 -4.68 -22.08
N ARG A 350 18.72 -5.30 -20.94
CA ARG A 350 19.03 -4.81 -19.59
C ARG A 350 18.27 -3.57 -19.15
N GLN A 351 17.19 -3.24 -19.83
CA GLN A 351 16.31 -2.18 -19.38
C GLN A 351 15.28 -2.76 -18.42
N GLN A 352 15.04 -2.05 -17.32
CA GLN A 352 13.98 -2.43 -16.39
C GLN A 352 12.63 -1.98 -16.95
N LEU A 353 11.61 -2.82 -16.78
CA LEU A 353 10.23 -2.45 -17.09
C LEU A 353 9.50 -2.15 -15.79
N ARG A 354 8.82 -1.01 -15.74
CA ARG A 354 7.83 -0.70 -14.72
C ARG A 354 6.46 -1.05 -15.24
N LEU A 355 5.84 -2.03 -14.62
CA LEU A 355 4.46 -2.40 -14.85
C LEU A 355 3.58 -1.69 -13.84
N VAL A 356 2.60 -0.96 -14.32
CA VAL A 356 1.55 -0.35 -13.49
C VAL A 356 0.30 -1.18 -13.64
N GLY A 357 -0.15 -1.77 -12.55
CA GLY A 357 -1.28 -2.69 -12.54
C GLY A 357 -2.31 -2.35 -11.49
N LYS A 358 -3.35 -3.18 -11.46
CA LYS A 358 -4.44 -3.11 -10.49
C LYS A 358 -4.35 -4.30 -9.55
N GLU A 359 -4.41 -4.03 -8.26
CA GLU A 359 -4.51 -5.04 -7.23
C GLU A 359 -5.80 -4.88 -6.44
N ILE A 360 -6.25 -5.97 -5.83
CA ILE A 360 -7.41 -5.95 -4.93
C ILE A 360 -7.06 -5.08 -3.72
N LEU A 361 -8.03 -4.28 -3.28
CA LEU A 361 -7.92 -3.46 -2.08
C LEU A 361 -7.50 -4.28 -0.86
N THR A 362 -6.82 -3.66 0.08
CA THR A 362 -6.43 -4.32 1.33
C THR A 362 -7.65 -4.83 2.10
N ALA A 363 -7.56 -6.04 2.64
CA ALA A 363 -8.63 -6.64 3.43
C ALA A 363 -8.78 -5.95 4.80
N LEU A 364 -10.01 -5.77 5.24
CA LEU A 364 -10.28 -5.36 6.62
C LEU A 364 -9.96 -6.48 7.62
N GLY A 365 -9.91 -7.73 7.13
CA GLY A 365 -9.62 -8.90 7.95
C GLY A 365 -10.85 -9.47 8.63
N THR A 366 -10.64 -10.54 9.40
CA THR A 366 -11.72 -11.29 10.08
C THR A 366 -11.78 -11.06 11.58
N ASP A 367 -10.77 -10.40 12.16
CA ASP A 367 -10.70 -10.13 13.59
C ASP A 367 -11.58 -8.91 13.94
N PRO A 368 -12.64 -9.07 14.73
CA PRO A 368 -13.55 -7.98 15.10
C PRO A 368 -12.87 -6.82 15.83
N THR A 369 -11.73 -7.07 16.47
CA THR A 369 -11.00 -6.05 17.25
C THR A 369 -10.19 -5.12 16.35
N THR A 370 -9.73 -5.62 15.21
CA THR A 370 -8.89 -4.86 14.28
C THR A 370 -9.63 -4.37 13.04
N GLN A 371 -10.77 -4.97 12.69
CA GLN A 371 -11.54 -4.60 11.50
C GLN A 371 -11.90 -3.12 11.44
N THR A 372 -12.18 -2.50 12.58
CA THR A 372 -12.57 -1.07 12.65
C THR A 372 -11.41 -0.12 12.46
N THR A 373 -10.19 -0.54 12.77
CA THR A 373 -8.96 0.26 12.65
C THR A 373 -8.19 -0.02 11.37
N ASN A 374 -8.36 -1.20 10.76
CA ASN A 374 -7.81 -1.49 9.45
C ASN A 374 -8.41 -0.56 8.39
N SER A 375 -7.67 -0.31 7.32
CA SER A 375 -8.10 0.62 6.28
C SER A 375 -8.07 -0.03 4.89
N MET A 376 -8.92 0.47 4.00
CA MET A 376 -8.86 0.20 2.56
C MET A 376 -8.42 1.46 1.80
N GLU A 377 -7.72 1.28 0.70
CA GLU A 377 -7.26 2.36 -0.18
C GLU A 377 -8.43 2.86 -1.06
N LEU A 378 -9.39 3.53 -0.44
CA LEU A 378 -10.59 4.09 -1.09
C LEU A 378 -10.72 5.56 -0.77
N ASP A 379 -11.25 6.31 -1.72
CA ASP A 379 -11.88 7.61 -1.49
C ASP A 379 -13.40 7.45 -1.34
N GLU A 380 -14.08 8.50 -0.94
CA GLU A 380 -15.54 8.48 -0.72
C GLU A 380 -16.32 8.06 -1.98
N THR A 381 -15.87 8.49 -3.16
CA THR A 381 -16.53 8.19 -4.44
C THR A 381 -16.38 6.73 -4.82
N SER A 382 -15.16 6.18 -4.70
CA SER A 382 -14.89 4.76 -5.00
C SER A 382 -15.53 3.83 -3.96
N ALA A 383 -15.68 4.29 -2.71
CA ALA A 383 -16.32 3.53 -1.65
C ALA A 383 -17.78 3.19 -1.98
N GLU A 384 -18.52 4.10 -2.63
CA GLU A 384 -19.91 3.81 -3.03
C GLU A 384 -20.02 2.62 -3.99
N LEU A 385 -19.03 2.41 -4.87
CA LEU A 385 -19.00 1.24 -5.75
C LEU A 385 -18.82 -0.05 -4.95
N VAL A 386 -17.96 -0.03 -3.94
CA VAL A 386 -17.76 -1.17 -3.04
C VAL A 386 -19.01 -1.41 -2.19
N TYR A 387 -19.69 -0.34 -1.74
CA TYR A 387 -20.95 -0.46 -1.01
C TYR A 387 -22.05 -1.11 -1.85
N ALA A 388 -22.13 -0.78 -3.14
CA ALA A 388 -23.13 -1.37 -4.03
C ALA A 388 -22.90 -2.88 -4.23
N GLU A 389 -21.64 -3.30 -4.44
CA GLU A 389 -21.28 -4.73 -4.53
C GLU A 389 -21.50 -5.44 -3.18
N ALA A 390 -21.11 -4.80 -2.06
CA ALA A 390 -21.29 -5.36 -0.73
C ALA A 390 -22.77 -5.50 -0.35
N ALA A 391 -23.62 -4.56 -0.79
CA ALA A 391 -25.08 -4.65 -0.58
C ALA A 391 -25.68 -5.82 -1.33
N GLU A 392 -25.26 -6.08 -2.57
CA GLU A 392 -25.71 -7.26 -3.30
C GLU A 392 -25.33 -8.55 -2.57
N ILE A 393 -24.07 -8.66 -2.10
CA ILE A 393 -23.59 -9.82 -1.34
C ILE A 393 -24.36 -9.98 -0.02
N LEU A 394 -24.56 -8.87 0.72
CA LEU A 394 -25.29 -8.87 1.98
C LEU A 394 -26.72 -9.40 1.79
N PHE A 395 -27.45 -8.90 0.79
CA PHE A 395 -28.82 -9.28 0.54
C PHE A 395 -28.95 -10.71 -0.02
N GLN A 396 -27.96 -11.20 -0.79
CA GLN A 396 -27.92 -12.60 -1.22
C GLN A 396 -27.69 -13.56 -0.05
N GLY A 397 -27.02 -13.11 1.01
CA GLY A 397 -26.79 -13.87 2.23
C GLY A 397 -28.01 -13.89 3.18
N GLU A 398 -29.05 -13.08 2.94
CA GLU A 398 -30.25 -13.09 3.76
C GLU A 398 -30.99 -14.45 3.67
N ARG A 399 -31.48 -14.91 4.80
CA ARG A 399 -32.34 -16.11 4.82
C ARG A 399 -33.65 -15.83 4.08
N ILE A 400 -33.74 -16.38 2.88
CA ILE A 400 -34.93 -16.23 2.02
C ILE A 400 -36.05 -17.10 2.57
N THR A 401 -37.17 -16.48 2.93
CA THR A 401 -38.44 -17.13 3.22
C THR A 401 -39.42 -16.75 2.12
N THR A 402 -40.52 -17.51 1.99
CA THR A 402 -41.59 -17.18 1.02
C THR A 402 -42.20 -15.79 1.25
N GLU A 403 -42.17 -15.31 2.50
CA GLU A 403 -42.74 -14.02 2.90
C GLU A 403 -41.83 -12.83 2.54
N ASN A 404 -40.49 -12.99 2.58
CA ASN A 404 -39.56 -11.90 2.31
C ASN A 404 -38.90 -11.97 0.93
N LEU A 405 -39.13 -13.00 0.13
CA LEU A 405 -38.49 -13.24 -1.17
C LEU A 405 -38.61 -12.02 -2.11
N SER A 406 -39.81 -11.44 -2.25
CA SER A 406 -40.02 -10.29 -3.13
C SER A 406 -39.23 -9.05 -2.69
N GLN A 407 -39.15 -8.80 -1.37
CA GLN A 407 -38.43 -7.68 -0.80
C GLN A 407 -36.91 -7.84 -0.95
N VAL A 408 -36.37 -9.05 -0.73
CA VAL A 408 -34.94 -9.34 -0.93
C VAL A 408 -34.57 -9.19 -2.39
N LEU A 409 -35.37 -9.72 -3.33
CA LEU A 409 -35.11 -9.58 -4.76
C LEU A 409 -35.18 -8.12 -5.22
N GLU A 410 -36.08 -7.31 -4.68
CA GLU A 410 -36.17 -5.88 -4.98
C GLU A 410 -34.94 -5.13 -4.48
N ARG A 411 -34.46 -5.40 -3.26
CA ARG A 411 -33.24 -4.82 -2.72
C ARG A 411 -32.01 -5.17 -3.56
N ILE A 412 -31.86 -6.43 -3.95
CA ILE A 412 -30.79 -6.88 -4.84
C ILE A 412 -30.87 -6.13 -6.18
N LYS A 413 -32.07 -5.99 -6.76
CA LYS A 413 -32.28 -5.25 -8.00
C LYS A 413 -31.87 -3.79 -7.84
N VAL A 414 -32.28 -3.12 -6.77
CA VAL A 414 -31.93 -1.72 -6.49
C VAL A 414 -30.40 -1.57 -6.33
N ALA A 415 -29.73 -2.48 -5.60
CA ALA A 415 -28.27 -2.47 -5.45
C ALA A 415 -27.58 -2.62 -6.82
N ARG A 416 -28.01 -3.56 -7.65
CA ARG A 416 -27.49 -3.75 -9.03
C ARG A 416 -27.71 -2.55 -9.94
N ASP A 417 -28.87 -1.91 -9.85
CA ASP A 417 -29.17 -0.73 -10.67
C ASP A 417 -28.33 0.48 -10.22
N ARG A 418 -28.14 0.65 -8.91
CA ARG A 418 -27.19 1.65 -8.37
C ARG A 418 -25.77 1.38 -8.87
N MET A 419 -25.28 0.15 -8.74
CA MET A 419 -23.96 -0.26 -9.20
C MET A 419 -23.77 0.02 -10.69
N LYS A 420 -24.74 -0.33 -11.56
CA LYS A 420 -24.69 -0.05 -13.00
C LYS A 420 -24.58 1.46 -13.28
N LYS A 421 -25.35 2.26 -12.55
CA LYS A 421 -25.34 3.73 -12.67
C LYS A 421 -23.99 4.32 -12.31
N MET A 422 -23.41 3.86 -11.18
CA MET A 422 -22.12 4.31 -10.70
C MET A 422 -20.98 3.86 -11.61
N LYS A 423 -21.02 2.62 -12.12
CA LYS A 423 -20.06 2.13 -13.13
C LYS A 423 -20.09 2.96 -14.41
N HIS A 424 -21.26 3.40 -14.82
CA HIS A 424 -21.39 4.27 -16.01
C HIS A 424 -20.76 5.64 -15.76
N LEU A 425 -21.02 6.25 -14.61
CA LEU A 425 -20.42 7.54 -14.22
C LEU A 425 -18.89 7.42 -14.10
N TRP A 426 -18.42 6.36 -13.47
CA TRP A 426 -16.98 6.09 -13.34
C TRP A 426 -16.28 5.92 -14.70
N ASN A 427 -16.86 5.16 -15.61
CA ASN A 427 -16.31 5.01 -16.95
C ASN A 427 -16.25 6.35 -17.70
N TYR A 428 -17.26 7.19 -17.54
CA TYR A 428 -17.30 8.51 -18.14
C TYR A 428 -16.21 9.44 -17.60
N GLU A 429 -15.99 9.43 -16.28
CA GLU A 429 -14.92 10.19 -15.64
C GLU A 429 -13.53 9.68 -16.05
N MET A 430 -13.35 8.36 -16.11
CA MET A 430 -12.08 7.76 -16.55
C MET A 430 -11.80 7.99 -18.03
N GLU A 431 -12.80 8.00 -18.88
CA GLU A 431 -12.65 8.40 -20.30
C GLU A 431 -12.32 9.88 -20.43
N GLY A 432 -12.92 10.74 -19.63
CA GLY A 432 -12.59 12.16 -19.54
C GLY A 432 -11.16 12.42 -19.07
N GLN A 433 -10.67 11.67 -18.11
CA GLN A 433 -9.27 11.74 -17.65
C GLN A 433 -8.26 11.17 -18.68
N ARG A 434 -8.67 10.24 -19.54
CA ARG A 434 -7.83 9.77 -20.65
C ARG A 434 -7.65 10.82 -21.75
N ILE A 435 -8.61 11.72 -21.91
CA ILE A 435 -8.54 12.81 -22.90
C ILE A 435 -7.71 13.98 -22.35
N VAL A 436 -7.65 14.17 -21.03
CA VAL A 436 -6.80 15.15 -20.36
C VAL A 436 -5.55 14.45 -19.82
N GLY A 437 -4.75 13.87 -20.69
CA GLY A 437 -3.38 13.49 -20.36
C GLY A 437 -2.60 14.74 -19.94
N PRO A 438 -1.58 14.63 -19.03
CA PRO A 438 -0.84 15.76 -18.50
C PRO A 438 0.00 16.55 -19.53
N TYR A 439 -0.30 16.42 -20.81
CA TYR A 439 0.43 17.07 -21.91
C TYR A 439 -0.48 17.85 -22.86
N SER A 440 -1.44 18.58 -22.35
CA SER A 440 -1.97 19.73 -23.07
C SER A 440 -1.47 21.02 -22.41
N ARG A 441 -0.14 21.22 -22.44
CA ARG A 441 0.51 22.55 -22.49
C ARG A 441 2.00 22.39 -22.80
#